data_36b1be59bfd581fa1d1fffdfa09caaf4
#
_entry.id   36b1be59bfd581fa1d1fffdfa09caaf4
#
_cell.length_a   1.000
_cell.length_b   1.000
_cell.length_c   1.000
_cell.angle_alpha   90.00
_cell.angle_beta   90.00
_cell.angle_gamma   90.00
#
_symmetry.space_group_name_H-M   'P 1'
#
loop_
_entity.id
_entity.type
_entity.pdbx_description
1 polymer ?
#
loop_
_entity_poly.entity_id
_entity_poly.type
_entity_poly.pdbx_seq_one_letter_code
_entity_poly.pdbx_strand_id
1 'polypeptide(L)'
;MSGKILLALAALAALLPITPVRAADSAPRFAATVLFHDCAGLICFQAGIDGGPPRTLALDTGDVDSQMLASAAKTMRWQPKPVLTHGKPVPGFEDGGRHVLTLGTTQLPVHFAVVGPASFGPARLPADGTLAYTALKDRVLQIDYPHHLLRISAPVAAGAPAAHAPGTLQLIHFGHYGPPIVVGGPFDVDGHPVHAQIDTMYTGTMVVYDTALAKLGLHKQGTPKLFDFTDNGVEMLASTARSLGFDGHRLLGADPTIYFAGHGKNPVHQPDGLFEATVGNPIFAHSVVTMDFHAMTLDVRPAG
;
A
#
# COMPACT_ATOMS: atom_id res chain seq x y z
N MET A 1 -77.40 20.82 -38.69
CA MET A 1 -76.82 21.32 -37.39
C MET A 1 -76.24 20.08 -36.69
N SER A 2 -74.94 19.86 -36.83
CA SER A 2 -74.25 18.62 -36.32
C SER A 2 -73.42 19.00 -35.11
N GLY A 3 -73.81 18.51 -33.97
CA GLY A 3 -73.02 18.64 -32.75
C GLY A 3 -71.92 17.57 -32.65
N LYS A 4 -70.65 17.99 -32.60
CA LYS A 4 -69.51 17.10 -32.31
C LYS A 4 -69.27 17.05 -30.81
N ILE A 5 -69.43 15.84 -30.23
CA ILE A 5 -69.04 15.51 -28.85
C ILE A 5 -67.57 15.19 -28.84
N LEU A 6 -66.76 16.01 -28.13
CA LEU A 6 -65.38 15.70 -27.83
C LEU A 6 -65.30 14.86 -26.54
N LEU A 7 -64.86 13.62 -26.62
CA LEU A 7 -64.49 12.80 -25.48
C LEU A 7 -63.01 13.14 -25.08
N ALA A 8 -62.81 13.68 -23.90
CA ALA A 8 -61.51 13.87 -23.30
C ALA A 8 -61.15 12.62 -22.48
N LEU A 9 -60.17 11.83 -22.94
CA LEU A 9 -59.53 10.76 -22.15
C LEU A 9 -58.49 11.39 -21.20
N ALA A 10 -58.78 11.38 -19.90
CA ALA A 10 -57.78 11.67 -18.89
C ALA A 10 -56.94 10.42 -18.60
N ALA A 11 -55.70 10.41 -19.03
CA ALA A 11 -54.75 9.37 -18.66
C ALA A 11 -54.20 9.65 -17.26
N LEU A 12 -54.59 8.86 -16.29
CA LEU A 12 -54.09 8.89 -14.92
C LEU A 12 -52.77 8.10 -14.89
N ALA A 13 -51.61 8.81 -15.00
CA ALA A 13 -50.31 8.22 -14.79
C ALA A 13 -50.06 7.96 -13.30
N ALA A 14 -50.15 6.71 -12.88
CA ALA A 14 -49.80 6.30 -11.52
C ALA A 14 -48.28 6.41 -11.36
N LEU A 15 -47.79 7.44 -10.70
CA LEU A 15 -46.43 7.57 -10.23
C LEU A 15 -46.20 6.54 -9.09
N LEU A 16 -45.64 5.40 -9.43
CA LEU A 16 -45.10 4.46 -8.43
C LEU A 16 -43.88 5.10 -7.78
N PRO A 17 -43.78 5.16 -6.46
CA PRO A 17 -42.58 5.66 -5.79
C PRO A 17 -41.43 4.69 -6.10
N ILE A 18 -40.42 5.16 -6.87
CA ILE A 18 -39.14 4.46 -7.02
C ILE A 18 -38.46 4.57 -5.66
N THR A 19 -38.60 3.55 -4.82
CA THR A 19 -37.76 3.42 -3.62
C THR A 19 -36.32 3.23 -4.12
N PRO A 20 -35.38 4.10 -3.73
CA PRO A 20 -33.98 3.88 -4.06
C PRO A 20 -33.57 2.54 -3.43
N VAL A 21 -33.22 1.56 -4.26
CA VAL A 21 -32.57 0.35 -3.79
C VAL A 21 -31.24 0.82 -3.20
N ARG A 22 -31.20 0.91 -1.90
CA ARG A 22 -29.96 1.16 -1.16
C ARG A 22 -29.06 -0.01 -1.51
N ALA A 23 -28.02 0.23 -2.31
CA ALA A 23 -26.98 -0.76 -2.55
C ALA A 23 -26.51 -1.19 -1.15
N ALA A 24 -26.75 -2.45 -0.82
CA ALA A 24 -26.26 -2.99 0.43
C ALA A 24 -24.75 -2.81 0.41
N ASP A 25 -24.20 -2.09 1.39
CA ASP A 25 -22.77 -2.00 1.66
C ASP A 25 -22.28 -3.44 1.90
N SER A 26 -21.93 -4.14 0.83
CA SER A 26 -21.35 -5.48 0.94
C SER A 26 -19.90 -5.28 1.38
N ALA A 27 -19.66 -5.37 2.68
CA ALA A 27 -18.31 -5.40 3.20
C ALA A 27 -17.48 -6.44 2.41
N PRO A 28 -16.22 -6.15 2.09
CA PRO A 28 -15.39 -7.05 1.32
C PRO A 28 -15.31 -8.41 2.01
N ARG A 29 -15.58 -9.48 1.25
CA ARG A 29 -15.44 -10.84 1.77
C ARG A 29 -13.97 -11.22 1.72
N PHE A 30 -13.34 -11.38 2.87
CA PHE A 30 -11.96 -11.80 2.97
C PHE A 30 -11.86 -13.32 2.75
N ALA A 31 -11.02 -13.71 1.82
CA ALA A 31 -10.74 -15.10 1.48
C ALA A 31 -9.59 -15.67 2.33
N ALA A 32 -8.65 -14.80 2.73
CA ALA A 32 -7.59 -15.13 3.68
C ALA A 32 -7.61 -14.17 4.86
N THR A 33 -7.34 -14.72 6.05
CA THR A 33 -7.01 -13.96 7.26
C THR A 33 -5.83 -14.67 7.92
N VAL A 34 -4.72 -13.95 8.08
CA VAL A 34 -3.52 -14.48 8.71
C VAL A 34 -3.04 -13.53 9.80
N LEU A 35 -2.44 -14.08 10.84
CA LEU A 35 -1.74 -13.30 11.84
C LEU A 35 -0.42 -12.80 11.27
N PHE A 36 -0.09 -11.55 11.56
CA PHE A 36 1.24 -11.03 11.35
C PHE A 36 1.91 -10.70 12.70
N HIS A 37 3.20 -10.54 12.69
CA HIS A 37 3.98 -10.08 13.83
C HIS A 37 4.92 -8.96 13.38
N ASP A 38 5.29 -8.12 14.34
CA ASP A 38 6.32 -7.12 14.12
C ASP A 38 7.67 -7.83 14.00
N CYS A 39 8.38 -7.56 12.93
CA CYS A 39 9.74 -8.03 12.71
C CYS A 39 10.63 -6.84 12.33
N ALA A 40 11.15 -6.14 13.32
CA ALA A 40 11.94 -4.92 13.18
C ALA A 40 11.17 -3.76 12.54
N GLY A 41 9.90 -3.55 12.91
CA GLY A 41 9.03 -2.51 12.39
C GLY A 41 8.29 -2.89 11.11
N LEU A 42 8.48 -4.10 10.59
CA LEU A 42 7.82 -4.61 9.40
C LEU A 42 6.65 -5.52 9.74
N ILE A 43 5.75 -5.70 8.78
CA ILE A 43 4.61 -6.62 8.86
C ILE A 43 5.06 -7.98 8.32
N CYS A 44 5.44 -8.91 9.21
CA CYS A 44 5.86 -10.25 8.84
C CYS A 44 4.77 -11.28 9.07
N PHE A 45 4.58 -12.19 8.12
CA PHE A 45 3.58 -13.25 8.19
C PHE A 45 4.09 -14.56 7.59
N GLN A 46 3.40 -15.66 7.93
CA GLN A 46 3.74 -16.98 7.42
C GLN A 46 2.89 -17.33 6.18
N ALA A 47 3.53 -17.86 5.15
CA ALA A 47 2.88 -18.33 3.94
C ALA A 47 3.54 -19.59 3.39
N GLY A 48 2.73 -20.53 2.91
CA GLY A 48 3.23 -21.67 2.13
C GLY A 48 3.59 -21.23 0.71
N ILE A 49 4.61 -21.82 0.11
CA ILE A 49 4.96 -21.56 -1.30
C ILE A 49 5.03 -22.90 -2.01
N ASP A 50 4.26 -23.07 -3.10
CA ASP A 50 4.16 -24.29 -3.91
C ASP A 50 3.88 -25.56 -3.09
N GLY A 51 3.05 -25.42 -2.05
CA GLY A 51 2.75 -26.52 -1.12
C GLY A 51 3.89 -26.93 -0.20
N GLY A 52 5.00 -26.18 -0.20
CA GLY A 52 6.13 -26.39 0.72
C GLY A 52 5.86 -25.87 2.14
N PRO A 53 6.84 -26.03 3.04
CA PRO A 53 6.73 -25.55 4.41
C PRO A 53 6.57 -24.03 4.45
N PRO A 54 5.91 -23.49 5.49
CA PRO A 54 5.73 -22.05 5.64
C PRO A 54 7.05 -21.26 5.61
N ARG A 55 7.02 -20.10 4.97
CA ARG A 55 8.10 -19.13 4.90
C ARG A 55 7.63 -17.81 5.51
N THR A 56 8.56 -17.11 6.12
CA THR A 56 8.28 -15.76 6.62
C THR A 56 8.42 -14.76 5.48
N LEU A 57 7.37 -14.01 5.17
CA LEU A 57 7.40 -12.91 4.22
C LEU A 57 7.08 -11.59 4.93
N ALA A 58 7.72 -10.52 4.49
CA ALA A 58 7.32 -9.16 4.83
C ALA A 58 6.35 -8.61 3.79
N LEU A 59 5.33 -7.87 4.23
CA LEU A 59 4.46 -7.13 3.31
C LEU A 59 5.19 -5.90 2.79
N ASP A 60 5.14 -5.69 1.48
CA ASP A 60 5.81 -4.58 0.79
C ASP A 60 4.85 -3.90 -0.18
N THR A 61 4.15 -2.88 0.29
CA THR A 61 3.27 -2.08 -0.57
C THR A 61 4.03 -0.99 -1.33
N GLY A 62 5.29 -0.77 -1.00
CA GLY A 62 6.16 0.22 -1.65
C GLY A 62 6.85 -0.30 -2.91
N ASP A 63 6.88 -1.62 -3.14
CA ASP A 63 7.55 -2.22 -4.30
C ASP A 63 6.53 -2.91 -5.25
N VAL A 64 6.97 -3.05 -6.51
CA VAL A 64 6.20 -3.75 -7.57
C VAL A 64 6.55 -5.23 -7.65
N ASP A 65 7.77 -5.60 -7.26
CA ASP A 65 8.26 -6.97 -7.35
C ASP A 65 8.22 -7.65 -5.98
N SER A 66 7.48 -8.74 -5.88
CA SER A 66 7.67 -9.64 -4.75
C SER A 66 9.07 -10.25 -4.84
N GLN A 67 9.80 -10.24 -3.74
CA GLN A 67 11.20 -10.63 -3.73
C GLN A 67 11.42 -11.83 -2.81
N MET A 68 12.36 -12.70 -3.19
CA MET A 68 12.79 -13.85 -2.42
C MET A 68 14.30 -13.79 -2.23
N LEU A 69 14.78 -13.94 -1.01
CA LEU A 69 16.21 -14.04 -0.76
C LEU A 69 16.80 -15.28 -1.47
N ALA A 70 17.95 -15.10 -2.09
CA ALA A 70 18.65 -16.19 -2.81
C ALA A 70 18.90 -17.42 -1.91
N SER A 71 19.14 -17.22 -0.61
CA SER A 71 19.29 -18.31 0.37
C SER A 71 17.99 -19.12 0.54
N ALA A 72 16.84 -18.44 0.59
CA ALA A 72 15.53 -19.08 0.69
C ALA A 72 15.14 -19.77 -0.60
N ALA A 73 15.32 -19.12 -1.75
CA ALA A 73 15.11 -19.72 -3.07
C ALA A 73 15.93 -20.99 -3.28
N LYS A 74 17.21 -20.98 -2.87
CA LYS A 74 18.07 -22.16 -2.89
C LYS A 74 17.53 -23.30 -2.02
N THR A 75 17.02 -23.00 -0.82
CA THR A 75 16.42 -24.00 0.08
C THR A 75 15.17 -24.63 -0.55
N MET A 76 14.39 -23.85 -1.29
CA MET A 76 13.20 -24.30 -2.04
C MET A 76 13.58 -24.96 -3.39
N ARG A 77 14.86 -25.03 -3.74
CA ARG A 77 15.39 -25.60 -4.99
C ARG A 77 14.89 -24.88 -6.25
N TRP A 78 14.60 -23.59 -6.12
CA TRP A 78 14.27 -22.79 -7.30
C TRP A 78 15.46 -22.73 -8.27
N GLN A 79 15.15 -22.47 -9.54
CA GLN A 79 16.13 -22.33 -10.62
C GLN A 79 15.97 -20.94 -11.25
N PRO A 80 16.38 -19.87 -10.55
CA PRO A 80 16.21 -18.53 -11.05
C PRO A 80 17.02 -18.31 -12.33
N LYS A 81 16.54 -17.39 -13.17
CA LYS A 81 17.16 -17.04 -14.43
C LYS A 81 17.71 -15.62 -14.37
N PRO A 82 18.88 -15.35 -14.98
CA PRO A 82 19.39 -13.99 -15.04
C PRO A 82 18.39 -13.04 -15.70
N VAL A 83 18.11 -11.92 -15.06
CA VAL A 83 17.42 -10.79 -15.69
C VAL A 83 18.46 -10.01 -16.51
N LEU A 84 18.16 -9.76 -17.77
CA LEU A 84 19.07 -9.08 -18.67
C LEU A 84 18.61 -7.65 -18.97
N THR A 85 19.51 -6.69 -18.78
CA THR A 85 19.31 -5.30 -19.22
C THR A 85 20.36 -5.00 -20.30
N HIS A 86 19.90 -4.62 -21.48
CA HIS A 86 20.78 -4.44 -22.65
C HIS A 86 21.68 -5.65 -22.93
N GLY A 87 21.16 -6.87 -22.73
CA GLY A 87 21.88 -8.12 -22.96
C GLY A 87 22.89 -8.50 -21.88
N LYS A 88 22.98 -7.76 -20.78
CA LYS A 88 23.87 -8.05 -19.64
C LYS A 88 23.06 -8.42 -18.41
N PRO A 89 23.51 -9.41 -17.62
CA PRO A 89 22.86 -9.74 -16.35
C PRO A 89 22.85 -8.53 -15.41
N VAL A 90 21.71 -8.34 -14.74
CA VAL A 90 21.58 -7.37 -13.64
C VAL A 90 22.17 -8.02 -12.38
N PRO A 91 23.26 -7.47 -11.82
CA PRO A 91 23.90 -8.07 -10.66
C PRO A 91 22.94 -8.14 -9.44
N GLY A 92 22.87 -9.32 -8.81
CA GLY A 92 22.09 -9.51 -7.59
C GLY A 92 20.57 -9.52 -7.78
N PHE A 93 20.09 -9.59 -9.04
CA PHE A 93 18.67 -9.64 -9.36
C PHE A 93 18.42 -10.70 -10.45
N GLU A 94 17.62 -11.72 -10.12
CA GLU A 94 17.30 -12.83 -11.00
C GLU A 94 15.78 -13.04 -11.05
N ASP A 95 15.27 -13.55 -12.16
CA ASP A 95 13.87 -13.96 -12.32
C ASP A 95 13.66 -15.30 -11.60
N GLY A 96 12.96 -15.29 -10.49
CA GLY A 96 12.57 -16.48 -9.72
C GLY A 96 11.40 -17.24 -10.36
N GLY A 97 10.61 -16.58 -11.21
CA GLY A 97 9.45 -17.16 -11.87
C GLY A 97 8.14 -17.01 -11.09
N ARG A 98 7.13 -17.71 -11.58
CA ARG A 98 5.79 -17.71 -10.97
C ARG A 98 5.63 -18.86 -10.01
N HIS A 99 5.12 -18.56 -8.82
CA HIS A 99 4.87 -19.49 -7.73
C HIS A 99 3.47 -19.29 -7.16
N VAL A 100 2.97 -20.26 -6.41
CA VAL A 100 1.67 -20.19 -5.73
C VAL A 100 1.92 -19.97 -4.24
N LEU A 101 1.59 -18.78 -3.77
CA LEU A 101 1.60 -18.45 -2.35
C LEU A 101 0.28 -18.92 -1.72
N THR A 102 0.36 -19.64 -0.60
CA THR A 102 -0.81 -20.11 0.16
C THR A 102 -0.89 -19.38 1.49
N LEU A 103 -2.01 -18.67 1.70
CA LEU A 103 -2.37 -17.95 2.91
C LEU A 103 -3.65 -18.55 3.50
N GLY A 104 -3.53 -19.34 4.55
CA GLY A 104 -4.64 -20.15 5.03
C GLY A 104 -5.15 -21.10 3.95
N THR A 105 -6.37 -20.90 3.48
CA THR A 105 -6.98 -21.68 2.37
C THR A 105 -6.91 -20.97 1.01
N THR A 106 -6.38 -19.75 0.98
CA THR A 106 -6.34 -18.93 -0.24
C THR A 106 -5.01 -19.09 -0.96
N GLN A 107 -5.10 -19.23 -2.27
CA GLN A 107 -3.96 -19.28 -3.17
C GLN A 107 -3.81 -17.98 -3.95
N LEU A 108 -2.59 -17.45 -4.02
CA LEU A 108 -2.20 -16.26 -4.76
C LEU A 108 -1.10 -16.64 -5.76
N PRO A 109 -1.30 -16.46 -7.07
CA PRO A 109 -0.21 -16.54 -8.01
C PRO A 109 0.68 -15.31 -7.84
N VAL A 110 1.96 -15.53 -7.56
CA VAL A 110 2.95 -14.48 -7.34
C VAL A 110 4.14 -14.70 -8.25
N HIS A 111 4.62 -13.63 -8.85
CA HIS A 111 5.91 -13.64 -9.53
C HIS A 111 6.97 -13.12 -8.56
N PHE A 112 8.05 -13.88 -8.38
CA PHE A 112 9.14 -13.49 -7.51
C PHE A 112 10.39 -13.13 -8.30
N ALA A 113 11.01 -12.03 -7.90
CA ALA A 113 12.43 -11.81 -8.18
C ALA A 113 13.25 -12.51 -7.09
N VAL A 114 14.41 -13.07 -7.45
CA VAL A 114 15.39 -13.58 -6.50
C VAL A 114 16.49 -12.56 -6.34
N VAL A 115 16.72 -12.17 -5.09
CA VAL A 115 17.64 -11.07 -4.76
C VAL A 115 18.69 -11.48 -3.74
N GLY A 116 19.83 -10.81 -3.79
CA GLY A 116 20.86 -10.95 -2.78
C GLY A 116 20.49 -10.24 -1.46
N PRO A 117 21.14 -10.58 -0.34
CA PRO A 117 20.86 -9.94 0.96
C PRO A 117 21.17 -8.44 0.97
N ALA A 118 22.03 -7.97 0.10
CA ALA A 118 22.39 -6.55 -0.04
C ALA A 118 21.27 -5.70 -0.63
N SER A 119 20.25 -6.30 -1.26
CA SER A 119 19.11 -5.59 -1.84
C SER A 119 18.24 -4.90 -0.75
N PHE A 120 18.36 -5.34 0.50
CA PHE A 120 17.62 -4.77 1.62
C PHE A 120 18.50 -3.91 2.54
N GLY A 121 19.57 -3.35 2.00
CA GLY A 121 20.47 -2.49 2.76
C GLY A 121 21.36 -3.25 3.77
N PRO A 122 22.04 -2.52 4.68
CA PRO A 122 22.95 -3.10 5.66
C PRO A 122 22.23 -3.92 6.74
N ALA A 123 21.00 -3.58 7.07
CA ALA A 123 20.15 -4.39 7.94
C ALA A 123 19.57 -5.55 7.12
N ARG A 124 19.83 -6.76 7.57
CA ARG A 124 19.29 -7.95 6.89
C ARG A 124 17.77 -7.97 7.03
N LEU A 125 17.06 -8.28 5.94
CA LEU A 125 15.64 -8.54 5.99
C LEU A 125 15.37 -9.67 7.01
N PRO A 126 14.53 -9.46 8.04
CA PRO A 126 14.21 -10.49 9.03
C PRO A 126 13.17 -11.50 8.52
N ALA A 127 13.10 -11.71 7.21
CA ALA A 127 12.18 -12.58 6.49
C ALA A 127 12.89 -13.31 5.36
N ASP A 128 12.24 -14.32 4.78
CA ASP A 128 12.74 -15.05 3.61
C ASP A 128 12.57 -14.26 2.31
N GLY A 129 11.65 -13.29 2.30
CA GLY A 129 11.33 -12.43 1.14
C GLY A 129 10.23 -11.42 1.44
N THR A 130 9.71 -10.79 0.40
CA THR A 130 8.63 -9.79 0.47
C THR A 130 7.45 -10.18 -0.43
N LEU A 131 6.26 -9.68 -0.08
CA LEU A 131 5.05 -9.74 -0.91
C LEU A 131 4.68 -8.33 -1.34
N ALA A 132 4.87 -8.02 -2.62
CA ALA A 132 4.56 -6.73 -3.19
C ALA A 132 3.07 -6.53 -3.50
N TYR A 133 2.65 -5.25 -3.65
CA TYR A 133 1.26 -4.93 -3.94
C TYR A 133 0.77 -5.51 -5.27
N THR A 134 1.63 -5.73 -6.26
CA THR A 134 1.26 -6.29 -7.57
C THR A 134 0.65 -7.68 -7.48
N ALA A 135 1.02 -8.46 -6.45
CA ALA A 135 0.38 -9.75 -6.16
C ALA A 135 -1.05 -9.60 -5.65
N LEU A 136 -1.43 -8.39 -5.23
CA LEU A 136 -2.72 -8.04 -4.62
C LEU A 136 -3.61 -7.22 -5.56
N LYS A 137 -3.18 -6.97 -6.80
CA LYS A 137 -4.01 -6.30 -7.80
C LYS A 137 -5.36 -7.02 -7.91
N ASP A 138 -6.42 -6.31 -8.18
CA ASP A 138 -7.80 -6.83 -8.25
C ASP A 138 -8.32 -7.41 -6.92
N ARG A 139 -7.70 -7.04 -5.78
CA ARG A 139 -8.09 -7.50 -4.45
C ARG A 139 -8.18 -6.34 -3.47
N VAL A 140 -8.84 -6.62 -2.34
CA VAL A 140 -8.81 -5.75 -1.17
C VAL A 140 -7.81 -6.31 -0.17
N LEU A 141 -6.86 -5.48 0.23
CA LEU A 141 -5.95 -5.72 1.35
C LEU A 141 -6.45 -4.95 2.56
N GLN A 142 -6.60 -5.62 3.70
CA GLN A 142 -6.87 -4.95 4.97
C GLN A 142 -5.80 -5.34 5.99
N ILE A 143 -5.24 -4.33 6.63
CA ILE A 143 -4.25 -4.48 7.71
C ILE A 143 -4.88 -3.94 8.98
N ASP A 144 -5.15 -4.81 9.92
CA ASP A 144 -5.69 -4.48 11.25
C ASP A 144 -4.50 -4.48 12.22
N TYR A 145 -3.89 -3.30 12.36
CA TYR A 145 -2.64 -3.18 13.13
C TYR A 145 -2.81 -3.55 14.61
N PRO A 146 -3.85 -3.08 15.33
CA PRO A 146 -4.01 -3.43 16.74
C PRO A 146 -4.24 -4.91 17.01
N HIS A 147 -4.89 -5.62 16.07
CA HIS A 147 -5.16 -7.06 16.23
C HIS A 147 -4.15 -7.93 15.50
N HIS A 148 -3.16 -7.33 14.83
CA HIS A 148 -2.13 -8.03 14.05
C HIS A 148 -2.72 -8.99 12.99
N LEU A 149 -3.75 -8.52 12.28
CA LEU A 149 -4.43 -9.30 11.25
C LEU A 149 -4.21 -8.72 9.86
N LEU A 150 -3.74 -9.58 8.96
CA LEU A 150 -3.67 -9.31 7.52
C LEU A 150 -4.81 -10.07 6.84
N ARG A 151 -5.68 -9.35 6.14
CA ARG A 151 -6.82 -9.92 5.43
C ARG A 151 -6.74 -9.59 3.95
N ILE A 152 -6.98 -10.59 3.11
CA ILE A 152 -6.95 -10.44 1.65
C ILE A 152 -8.25 -10.99 1.09
N SER A 153 -8.93 -10.22 0.24
CA SER A 153 -10.17 -10.66 -0.40
C SER A 153 -9.92 -11.71 -1.49
N ALA A 154 -10.97 -12.41 -1.92
CA ALA A 154 -10.99 -13.02 -3.23
C ALA A 154 -10.78 -11.93 -4.31
N PRO A 155 -10.37 -12.30 -5.55
CA PRO A 155 -10.34 -11.34 -6.65
C PRO A 155 -11.71 -10.68 -6.82
N VAL A 156 -11.72 -9.37 -6.97
CA VAL A 156 -12.94 -8.59 -7.21
C VAL A 156 -13.30 -8.76 -8.69
N ALA A 157 -14.56 -9.06 -8.98
CA ALA A 157 -15.02 -9.21 -10.35
C ALA A 157 -14.96 -7.86 -11.09
N ALA A 158 -14.56 -7.88 -12.35
CA ALA A 158 -14.59 -6.70 -13.19
C ALA A 158 -16.00 -6.06 -13.22
N GLY A 159 -16.08 -4.75 -13.00
CA GLY A 159 -17.35 -4.03 -12.93
C GLY A 159 -18.09 -4.12 -11.60
N ALA A 160 -17.53 -4.76 -10.58
CA ALA A 160 -18.08 -4.68 -9.24
C ALA A 160 -18.10 -3.21 -8.75
N PRO A 161 -19.19 -2.79 -8.06
CA PRO A 161 -19.24 -1.44 -7.54
C PRO A 161 -18.13 -1.22 -6.51
N ALA A 162 -17.44 -0.09 -6.63
CA ALA A 162 -16.46 0.32 -5.63
C ALA A 162 -17.16 0.61 -4.30
N ALA A 163 -16.57 0.16 -3.21
CA ALA A 163 -16.99 0.62 -1.89
C ALA A 163 -16.66 2.12 -1.77
N HIS A 164 -17.57 2.88 -1.15
CA HIS A 164 -17.27 4.27 -0.85
C HIS A 164 -16.16 4.34 0.21
N ALA A 165 -15.09 5.04 -0.10
CA ALA A 165 -13.97 5.26 0.81
C ALA A 165 -13.56 6.74 0.79
N PRO A 166 -13.07 7.28 1.92
CA PRO A 166 -12.73 8.69 2.02
C PRO A 166 -11.46 9.08 1.24
N GLY A 167 -10.61 8.11 0.94
CA GLY A 167 -9.36 8.33 0.22
C GLY A 167 -9.26 7.57 -1.08
N THR A 168 -8.27 7.95 -1.87
CA THR A 168 -7.94 7.33 -3.15
C THR A 168 -6.57 6.68 -3.13
N LEU A 169 -6.39 5.66 -3.97
CA LEU A 169 -5.10 5.13 -4.37
C LEU A 169 -4.81 5.53 -5.81
N GLN A 170 -3.55 5.72 -6.13
CA GLN A 170 -3.08 5.98 -7.49
C GLN A 170 -1.80 5.18 -7.73
N LEU A 171 -1.60 4.72 -8.96
CA LEU A 171 -0.33 4.16 -9.40
C LEU A 171 0.44 5.25 -10.14
N ILE A 172 1.55 5.68 -9.56
CA ILE A 172 2.38 6.75 -10.10
C ILE A 172 3.70 6.17 -10.57
N HIS A 173 4.05 6.41 -11.84
CA HIS A 173 5.32 5.99 -12.41
C HIS A 173 6.43 6.99 -12.10
N PHE A 174 7.53 6.49 -11.56
CA PHE A 174 8.76 7.26 -11.43
C PHE A 174 9.45 7.39 -12.79
N GLY A 175 9.57 8.61 -13.29
CA GLY A 175 10.17 8.86 -14.60
C GLY A 175 9.42 8.16 -15.75
N HIS A 176 10.04 8.12 -16.93
CA HIS A 176 9.41 7.53 -18.12
C HIS A 176 9.34 6.00 -18.13
N TYR A 177 10.11 5.31 -17.30
CA TYR A 177 10.30 3.86 -17.34
C TYR A 177 10.34 3.21 -15.95
N GLY A 178 10.13 3.97 -14.89
CA GLY A 178 10.10 3.43 -13.54
C GLY A 178 8.86 2.57 -13.30
N PRO A 179 8.93 1.57 -12.43
CA PRO A 179 7.76 0.82 -12.02
C PRO A 179 6.78 1.74 -11.29
N PRO A 180 5.46 1.48 -11.39
CA PRO A 180 4.48 2.27 -10.66
C PRO A 180 4.58 2.00 -9.16
N ILE A 181 4.40 3.04 -8.36
CA ILE A 181 4.28 2.96 -6.90
C ILE A 181 2.86 3.29 -6.46
N VAL A 182 2.48 2.81 -5.29
CA VAL A 182 1.16 3.06 -4.70
C VAL A 182 1.20 4.35 -3.91
N VAL A 183 0.47 5.36 -4.36
CA VAL A 183 0.30 6.64 -3.67
C VAL A 183 -1.14 6.72 -3.18
N GLY A 184 -1.33 7.04 -1.92
CA GLY A 184 -2.63 7.17 -1.29
C GLY A 184 -2.83 8.52 -0.62
N GLY A 185 -4.08 8.82 -0.26
CA GLY A 185 -4.42 10.04 0.46
C GLY A 185 -5.82 10.56 0.16
N PRO A 186 -6.12 11.80 0.60
CA PRO A 186 -5.20 12.70 1.31
C PRO A 186 -5.02 12.32 2.78
N PHE A 187 -3.77 12.35 3.24
CA PHE A 187 -3.45 12.44 4.67
C PHE A 187 -3.47 13.92 5.07
N ASP A 188 -3.69 14.19 6.35
CA ASP A 188 -3.57 15.53 6.92
C ASP A 188 -2.25 15.67 7.70
N VAL A 189 -1.46 16.66 7.36
CA VAL A 189 -0.26 17.06 8.12
C VAL A 189 -0.44 18.50 8.53
N ASP A 190 -0.70 18.75 9.80
CA ASP A 190 -0.90 20.09 10.36
C ASP A 190 -1.99 20.93 9.64
N GLY A 191 -3.04 20.28 9.13
CA GLY A 191 -4.12 20.91 8.36
C GLY A 191 -3.86 21.00 6.86
N HIS A 192 -2.77 20.41 6.36
CA HIS A 192 -2.43 20.39 4.93
C HIS A 192 -2.66 19.00 4.33
N PRO A 193 -3.38 18.88 3.22
CA PRO A 193 -3.60 17.59 2.54
C PRO A 193 -2.31 17.13 1.84
N VAL A 194 -1.93 15.88 2.10
CA VAL A 194 -0.71 15.23 1.62
C VAL A 194 -1.05 13.93 0.93
N HIS A 195 -0.55 13.72 -0.29
CA HIS A 195 -0.55 12.42 -0.94
C HIS A 195 0.81 11.76 -0.72
N ALA A 196 0.78 10.52 -0.27
CA ALA A 196 1.99 9.82 0.14
C ALA A 196 2.07 8.43 -0.48
N GLN A 197 3.28 8.01 -0.84
CA GLN A 197 3.55 6.60 -1.08
C GLN A 197 3.22 5.83 0.21
N ILE A 198 2.46 4.74 0.09
CA ILE A 198 2.18 3.83 1.21
C ILE A 198 3.19 2.70 1.13
N ASP A 199 4.16 2.70 2.02
CA ASP A 199 5.28 1.77 2.01
C ASP A 199 5.38 1.02 3.34
N THR A 200 4.92 -0.23 3.35
CA THR A 200 4.97 -1.08 4.56
C THR A 200 6.38 -1.61 4.87
N MET A 201 7.36 -1.37 4.00
CA MET A 201 8.77 -1.59 4.31
C MET A 201 9.42 -0.37 4.95
N TYR A 202 8.78 0.80 4.94
CA TYR A 202 9.27 1.98 5.63
C TYR A 202 8.91 1.92 7.12
N THR A 203 9.95 1.91 7.96
CA THR A 203 9.81 1.77 9.44
C THR A 203 9.66 3.10 10.18
N GLY A 204 9.73 4.23 9.47
CA GLY A 204 9.39 5.55 10.00
C GLY A 204 7.90 5.87 9.90
N THR A 205 7.46 6.92 10.56
CA THR A 205 6.05 7.38 10.49
C THR A 205 5.73 7.99 9.13
N MET A 206 6.38 9.09 8.81
CA MET A 206 6.22 9.81 7.55
C MET A 206 7.51 10.56 7.21
N VAL A 207 7.97 10.45 5.98
CA VAL A 207 9.01 11.34 5.43
C VAL A 207 8.38 12.29 4.44
N VAL A 208 8.60 13.60 4.65
CA VAL A 208 8.14 14.67 3.76
C VAL A 208 9.28 15.09 2.85
N TYR A 209 9.01 15.18 1.57
CA TYR A 209 10.01 15.52 0.56
C TYR A 209 10.20 17.03 0.41
N ASP A 210 11.41 17.43 0.05
CA ASP A 210 11.78 18.87 -0.05
C ASP A 210 10.90 19.61 -1.06
N THR A 211 10.52 18.96 -2.15
CA THR A 211 9.63 19.51 -3.19
C THR A 211 8.24 19.88 -2.67
N ALA A 212 7.82 19.29 -1.55
CA ALA A 212 6.50 19.51 -0.95
C ALA A 212 6.52 20.60 0.14
N LEU A 213 7.69 20.95 0.70
CA LEU A 213 7.77 21.82 1.88
C LEU A 213 7.09 23.17 1.68
N ALA A 214 7.35 23.83 0.54
CA ALA A 214 6.74 25.14 0.26
C ALA A 214 5.21 25.05 0.13
N LYS A 215 4.71 24.00 -0.54
CA LYS A 215 3.27 23.71 -0.70
C LYS A 215 2.59 23.50 0.65
N LEU A 216 3.26 22.80 1.56
CA LEU A 216 2.72 22.45 2.87
C LEU A 216 2.97 23.53 3.93
N GLY A 217 3.64 24.65 3.57
CA GLY A 217 4.01 25.68 4.55
C GLY A 217 4.94 25.19 5.65
N LEU A 218 5.64 24.07 5.41
CA LEU A 218 6.56 23.47 6.36
C LEU A 218 7.98 23.99 6.13
N HIS A 219 8.75 24.04 7.21
CA HIS A 219 10.16 24.40 7.17
C HIS A 219 11.00 23.21 7.61
N LYS A 220 12.05 22.93 6.81
CA LYS A 220 13.01 21.87 7.13
C LYS A 220 13.75 22.18 8.41
N GLN A 221 13.42 21.47 9.46
CA GLN A 221 14.00 21.62 10.79
C GLN A 221 13.99 20.27 11.51
N GLY A 222 14.83 20.13 12.51
CA GLY A 222 14.83 18.93 13.34
C GLY A 222 16.25 18.45 13.66
N THR A 223 16.33 17.27 14.24
CA THR A 223 17.58 16.62 14.61
C THR A 223 17.96 15.57 13.55
N PRO A 224 19.23 15.54 13.10
CA PRO A 224 19.70 14.50 12.20
C PRO A 224 19.47 13.10 12.78
N LYS A 225 18.90 12.20 11.99
CA LYS A 225 18.70 10.81 12.34
C LYS A 225 19.07 9.92 11.15
N LEU A 226 19.88 8.91 11.44
CA LEU A 226 20.26 7.91 10.45
C LEU A 226 19.21 6.80 10.43
N PHE A 227 18.80 6.39 9.22
CA PHE A 227 17.95 5.26 8.96
C PHE A 227 18.75 4.16 8.29
N ASP A 228 18.88 3.01 8.95
CA ASP A 228 19.76 1.93 8.51
C ASP A 228 19.06 0.89 7.65
N PHE A 229 17.71 0.77 7.75
CA PHE A 229 17.03 -0.40 7.27
C PHE A 229 16.77 -0.39 5.75
N THR A 230 16.26 0.71 5.23
CA THR A 230 15.86 0.77 3.80
C THR A 230 16.83 1.53 2.93
N ASP A 231 17.72 2.32 3.52
CA ASP A 231 18.32 3.45 2.80
C ASP A 231 19.83 3.52 2.88
N ASN A 232 20.52 2.41 3.14
CA ASN A 232 21.99 2.39 3.14
C ASN A 232 22.61 3.55 3.97
N GLY A 233 22.02 3.86 5.11
CA GLY A 233 22.48 4.95 5.95
C GLY A 233 22.02 6.33 5.49
N VAL A 234 20.80 6.45 4.99
CA VAL A 234 20.19 7.74 4.67
C VAL A 234 19.97 8.56 5.93
N GLU A 235 20.44 9.79 5.92
CA GLU A 235 20.23 10.75 6.99
C GLU A 235 19.03 11.65 6.68
N MET A 236 18.08 11.73 7.62
CA MET A 236 16.92 12.59 7.55
C MET A 236 16.85 13.47 8.80
N LEU A 237 16.11 14.59 8.72
CA LEU A 237 15.86 15.41 9.91
C LEU A 237 14.59 14.92 10.61
N ALA A 238 14.73 14.41 11.82
CA ALA A 238 13.59 14.10 12.69
C ALA A 238 13.00 15.38 13.26
N SER A 239 11.72 15.59 13.07
CA SER A 239 10.96 16.74 13.51
C SER A 239 9.63 16.29 14.13
N THR A 240 8.79 17.26 14.50
CA THR A 240 7.49 17.01 15.11
C THR A 240 6.42 17.75 14.32
N ALA A 241 5.37 17.06 13.92
CA ALA A 241 4.12 17.67 13.46
C ALA A 241 3.19 17.89 14.67
N ARG A 242 2.28 18.84 14.57
CA ARG A 242 1.20 19.03 15.58
C ARG A 242 0.13 17.96 15.46
N SER A 243 -0.09 17.50 14.23
CA SER A 243 -1.08 16.46 13.93
C SER A 243 -0.73 15.67 12.67
N LEU A 244 -1.05 14.38 12.71
CA LEU A 244 -1.15 13.53 11.53
C LEU A 244 -2.53 12.90 11.52
N GLY A 245 -3.24 12.99 10.41
CA GLY A 245 -4.63 12.55 10.31
C GLY A 245 -4.98 11.95 8.96
N PHE A 246 -6.19 11.38 8.91
CA PHE A 246 -6.84 10.90 7.69
C PHE A 246 -8.36 11.00 7.89
N ASP A 247 -9.08 11.60 6.93
CA ASP A 247 -10.53 11.78 6.96
C ASP A 247 -11.06 12.35 8.30
N GLY A 248 -10.40 13.39 8.81
CA GLY A 248 -10.77 14.03 10.08
C GLY A 248 -10.39 13.26 11.33
N HIS A 249 -9.84 12.05 11.22
CA HIS A 249 -9.37 11.25 12.33
C HIS A 249 -7.87 11.44 12.56
N ARG A 250 -7.46 11.62 13.80
CA ARG A 250 -6.04 11.63 14.18
C ARG A 250 -5.51 10.19 14.17
N LEU A 251 -4.41 9.97 13.45
CA LEU A 251 -3.79 8.64 13.33
C LEU A 251 -2.83 8.34 14.48
N LEU A 252 -2.14 9.35 14.99
CA LEU A 252 -1.19 9.25 16.09
C LEU A 252 -1.57 10.23 17.20
N GLY A 253 -0.98 10.03 18.40
CA GLY A 253 -1.12 10.93 19.54
C GLY A 253 -0.67 12.36 19.25
N ALA A 254 -0.51 13.17 20.29
CA ALA A 254 0.03 14.52 20.16
C ALA A 254 1.49 14.48 19.71
N ASP A 255 1.88 15.50 18.95
CA ASP A 255 3.26 15.76 18.52
C ASP A 255 3.95 14.55 17.86
N PRO A 256 3.34 13.92 16.83
CA PRO A 256 3.95 12.78 16.15
C PRO A 256 5.26 13.17 15.46
N THR A 257 6.23 12.25 15.51
CA THR A 257 7.48 12.43 14.77
C THR A 257 7.25 12.32 13.28
N ILE A 258 7.75 13.28 12.53
CA ILE A 258 7.89 13.24 11.07
C ILE A 258 9.36 13.42 10.69
N TYR A 259 9.68 13.13 9.45
CA TYR A 259 11.02 13.24 8.93
C TYR A 259 11.04 14.13 7.70
N PHE A 260 12.13 14.90 7.53
CA PHE A 260 12.36 15.65 6.31
C PHE A 260 13.48 14.98 5.52
N ALA A 261 13.20 14.67 4.26
CA ALA A 261 14.18 14.16 3.30
C ALA A 261 15.25 15.20 2.93
N GLY A 262 16.18 14.84 2.08
CA GLY A 262 17.16 15.77 1.50
C GLY A 262 18.15 16.34 2.52
N HIS A 263 18.51 15.59 3.57
CA HIS A 263 19.54 15.95 4.54
C HIS A 263 20.73 15.00 4.44
N GLY A 264 21.93 15.51 4.78
CA GLY A 264 23.14 14.70 4.82
C GLY A 264 23.78 14.44 3.44
N LYS A 265 24.72 13.49 3.43
CA LYS A 265 25.50 13.16 2.23
C LYS A 265 24.77 12.24 1.26
N ASN A 266 23.84 11.46 1.78
CA ASN A 266 23.01 10.50 1.01
C ASN A 266 21.54 10.87 1.23
N PRO A 267 21.02 11.92 0.58
CA PRO A 267 19.62 12.30 0.73
C PRO A 267 18.71 11.24 0.10
N VAL A 268 17.50 11.09 0.65
CA VAL A 268 16.44 10.29 0.03
C VAL A 268 16.16 10.83 -1.37
N HIS A 269 15.96 9.94 -2.33
CA HIS A 269 15.55 10.33 -3.67
C HIS A 269 14.21 11.08 -3.63
N GLN A 270 14.16 12.22 -4.30
CA GLN A 270 12.96 13.06 -4.33
C GLN A 270 12.05 12.63 -5.48
N PRO A 271 10.74 12.55 -5.28
CA PRO A 271 9.78 12.11 -6.30
C PRO A 271 9.42 13.18 -7.34
N ASP A 272 10.23 14.21 -7.52
CA ASP A 272 10.02 15.31 -8.48
C ASP A 272 8.63 15.98 -8.39
N GLY A 273 8.05 16.02 -7.19
CA GLY A 273 6.75 16.63 -6.92
C GLY A 273 5.54 15.80 -7.33
N LEU A 274 5.72 14.53 -7.71
CA LEU A 274 4.62 13.63 -8.06
C LEU A 274 3.73 13.31 -6.85
N PHE A 275 4.32 13.27 -5.66
CA PHE A 275 3.64 13.15 -4.37
C PHE A 275 4.49 13.81 -3.29
N GLU A 276 3.92 14.03 -2.12
CA GLU A 276 4.51 14.90 -1.10
C GLU A 276 5.32 14.15 -0.04
N ALA A 277 5.00 12.86 0.20
CA ALA A 277 5.57 12.11 1.32
C ALA A 277 5.62 10.61 1.07
N THR A 278 6.31 9.87 1.95
CA THR A 278 6.11 8.42 2.13
C THR A 278 5.68 8.17 3.56
N VAL A 279 4.68 7.30 3.74
CA VAL A 279 4.17 6.85 5.04
C VAL A 279 4.50 5.39 5.25
N GLY A 280 4.91 5.07 6.47
CA GLY A 280 5.22 3.70 6.89
C GLY A 280 4.30 3.17 7.98
N ASN A 281 4.60 1.95 8.45
CA ASN A 281 3.77 1.23 9.41
C ASN A 281 3.42 2.00 10.69
N PRO A 282 4.33 2.75 11.32
CA PRO A 282 4.03 3.37 12.61
C PRO A 282 2.88 4.38 12.59
N ILE A 283 2.59 5.02 11.43
CA ILE A 283 1.47 5.96 11.34
C ILE A 283 0.11 5.26 11.54
N PHE A 284 0.05 3.96 11.25
CA PHE A 284 -1.17 3.16 11.29
C PHE A 284 -1.32 2.30 12.55
N ALA A 285 -0.43 2.44 13.54
CA ALA A 285 -0.35 1.54 14.71
C ALA A 285 -1.68 1.35 15.47
N HIS A 286 -2.59 2.33 15.40
CA HIS A 286 -3.91 2.30 16.06
C HIS A 286 -5.08 2.22 15.07
N SER A 287 -4.83 1.78 13.86
CA SER A 287 -5.81 1.86 12.77
C SER A 287 -6.02 0.52 12.07
N VAL A 288 -7.17 0.42 11.41
CA VAL A 288 -7.44 -0.57 10.37
C VAL A 288 -7.31 0.14 9.02
N VAL A 289 -6.37 -0.31 8.21
CA VAL A 289 -6.11 0.22 6.86
C VAL A 289 -6.71 -0.72 5.83
N THR A 290 -7.52 -0.20 4.92
CA THR A 290 -8.09 -0.97 3.82
C THR A 290 -7.67 -0.34 2.49
N MET A 291 -6.94 -1.09 1.69
CA MET A 291 -6.53 -0.73 0.33
C MET A 291 -7.28 -1.60 -0.67
N ASP A 292 -8.16 -1.02 -1.45
CA ASP A 292 -8.84 -1.69 -2.54
C ASP A 292 -8.09 -1.40 -3.83
N PHE A 293 -7.26 -2.35 -4.28
CA PHE A 293 -6.47 -2.21 -5.50
C PHE A 293 -7.27 -2.39 -6.78
N HIS A 294 -8.53 -2.84 -6.69
CA HIS A 294 -9.44 -2.89 -7.83
C HIS A 294 -10.16 -1.55 -8.03
N ALA A 295 -10.74 -1.02 -6.94
CA ALA A 295 -11.46 0.25 -6.96
C ALA A 295 -10.54 1.46 -6.82
N MET A 296 -9.26 1.25 -6.52
CA MET A 296 -8.25 2.29 -6.24
C MET A 296 -8.71 3.23 -5.13
N THR A 297 -9.14 2.66 -4.01
CA THR A 297 -9.59 3.41 -2.84
C THR A 297 -8.80 3.06 -1.58
N LEU A 298 -8.71 4.04 -0.69
CA LEU A 298 -8.04 3.94 0.61
C LEU A 298 -9.02 4.31 1.72
N ASP A 299 -9.06 3.48 2.75
CA ASP A 299 -9.80 3.74 3.98
C ASP A 299 -8.88 3.48 5.18
N VAL A 300 -8.84 4.43 6.11
CA VAL A 300 -8.05 4.33 7.33
C VAL A 300 -8.96 4.71 8.48
N ARG A 301 -9.30 3.75 9.32
CA ARG A 301 -10.21 3.94 10.46
C ARG A 301 -9.49 3.67 11.77
N PRO A 302 -9.78 4.43 12.83
CA PRO A 302 -9.37 4.03 14.16
C PRO A 302 -9.87 2.61 14.44
N ALA A 303 -9.05 1.80 15.09
CA ALA A 303 -9.53 0.54 15.63
C ALA A 303 -10.50 0.85 16.79
N GLY A 304 -11.69 0.28 16.73
CA GLY A 304 -12.73 0.46 17.74
C GLY A 304 -12.40 -0.22 19.05
#